data_6a91e3e8de52aad4808234c5b7bfd7fe
#
_entry.id   6a91e3e8de52aad4808234c5b7bfd7fe
#
_cell.length_a   1.000
_cell.length_b   1.000
_cell.length_c   1.000
_cell.angle_alpha   90.00
_cell.angle_beta   90.00
_cell.angle_gamma   90.00
#
_symmetry.space_group_name_H-M   'P 1'
#
loop_
_entity.id
_entity.type
_entity.pdbx_description
1 polymer ?
#
loop_
_entity_poly.entity_id
_entity_poly.type
_entity_poly.pdbx_seq_one_letter_code
_entity_poly.pdbx_strand_id
1 'polypeptide(L)'
;MGNIVAIVGRPNVGKSTLFNRLTGTRQAIVNEEAGTTRDRQYGKVEWTGKEFSLIDTGGWVVNSEDVFEEEINKQVKVAIEEADVILFVVDVLNGITDLDMEVAQILRRCKRPVIVVANKADNYELHPASAEFYSFGLGDPFCISAINGSYTGDLLDKIVATLPEEKVEILEEELPRIAIIGRPNAGKSSLINAFIGEDRHIVTDIAGTTRDSIYTKYNKFGLNFYLVDTAGIRKKGKVNEDLEYYSVIRSIRTIENSDVCVLMLDATRGIESQDMNIFSLVQKNKKGLVVCVNKWDLIEDKSQKVIDSYTTAIRERLAPFTDFPILFISALTKQRILKVLETAKEVYENRSKRVPTAKLNEVMLPIIENYPPPAWKGKYIKIKYITQLPAGSVPSFVFFCNLPQWIKDPYKRFLENKIRENWDFTGTPINIFIREK
;
A
#
# COMPACT_ATOMS: atom_id res chain seq x y z
N MET A 1 1.08 8.76 10.95
CA MET A 1 1.49 8.61 9.53
C MET A 1 2.37 7.39 9.45
N GLY A 2 2.16 6.49 8.48
CA GLY A 2 3.07 5.36 8.29
C GLY A 2 4.45 5.85 7.87
N ASN A 3 5.49 5.43 8.58
CA ASN A 3 6.87 5.75 8.25
C ASN A 3 7.32 4.90 7.05
N ILE A 4 8.04 5.50 6.10
CA ILE A 4 8.55 4.84 4.90
C ILE A 4 10.08 4.73 5.00
N VAL A 5 10.59 3.50 4.83
CA VAL A 5 12.02 3.19 4.77
C VAL A 5 12.35 2.72 3.35
N ALA A 6 13.23 3.40 2.65
CA ALA A 6 13.63 3.03 1.29
C ALA A 6 15.02 2.38 1.27
N ILE A 7 15.15 1.29 0.53
CA ILE A 7 16.43 0.61 0.28
C ILE A 7 16.99 1.10 -1.05
N VAL A 8 18.17 1.71 -1.03
CA VAL A 8 18.87 2.20 -2.22
C VAL A 8 20.28 1.60 -2.30
N GLY A 9 20.88 1.62 -3.48
CA GLY A 9 22.24 1.13 -3.75
C GLY A 9 22.34 0.53 -5.14
N ARG A 10 23.56 0.30 -5.62
CA ARG A 10 23.84 -0.28 -6.95
C ARG A 10 23.25 -1.69 -7.11
N PRO A 11 23.14 -2.24 -8.32
CA PRO A 11 22.74 -3.62 -8.55
C PRO A 11 23.63 -4.63 -7.82
N ASN A 12 23.07 -5.78 -7.46
CA ASN A 12 23.76 -6.93 -6.87
C ASN A 12 24.39 -6.76 -5.47
N VAL A 13 24.14 -5.64 -4.77
CA VAL A 13 24.57 -5.47 -3.36
C VAL A 13 23.68 -6.23 -2.37
N GLY A 14 22.59 -6.86 -2.84
CA GLY A 14 21.70 -7.67 -2.00
C GLY A 14 20.48 -6.93 -1.46
N LYS A 15 20.02 -5.84 -2.10
CA LYS A 15 18.82 -5.07 -1.69
C LYS A 15 17.58 -5.94 -1.54
N SER A 16 17.24 -6.73 -2.56
CA SER A 16 16.05 -7.59 -2.53
C SER A 16 16.19 -8.75 -1.54
N THR A 17 17.41 -9.23 -1.28
CA THR A 17 17.67 -10.22 -0.23
C THR A 17 17.42 -9.61 1.14
N LEU A 18 17.91 -8.39 1.38
CA LEU A 18 17.67 -7.63 2.61
C LEU A 18 16.17 -7.34 2.78
N PHE A 19 15.52 -6.85 1.75
CA PHE A 19 14.08 -6.61 1.75
C PHE A 19 13.28 -7.86 2.18
N ASN A 20 13.53 -9.00 1.53
CA ASN A 20 12.87 -10.26 1.86
C ASN A 20 13.18 -10.72 3.30
N ARG A 21 14.41 -10.49 3.77
CA ARG A 21 14.80 -10.83 5.13
C ARG A 21 14.05 -9.99 6.17
N LEU A 22 14.01 -8.69 5.99
CA LEU A 22 13.36 -7.77 6.93
C LEU A 22 11.84 -7.92 6.93
N THR A 23 11.23 -8.15 5.78
CA THR A 23 9.79 -8.39 5.65
C THR A 23 9.38 -9.81 6.06
N GLY A 24 10.28 -10.79 6.02
CA GLY A 24 10.05 -12.19 6.38
C GLY A 24 10.34 -12.53 7.85
N THR A 25 10.67 -11.55 8.71
CA THR A 25 10.84 -11.80 10.16
C THR A 25 9.50 -12.18 10.80
N ARG A 26 9.51 -13.06 11.83
CA ARG A 26 8.28 -13.57 12.48
C ARG A 26 7.35 -12.50 13.07
N GLN A 27 7.84 -11.27 13.21
CA GLN A 27 7.08 -10.09 13.64
C GLN A 27 6.56 -9.25 12.45
N ALA A 28 7.05 -9.49 11.23
CA ALA A 28 6.47 -8.87 10.05
C ALA A 28 5.12 -9.54 9.75
N ILE A 29 4.06 -8.75 9.69
CA ILE A 29 2.74 -9.24 9.27
C ILE A 29 2.81 -9.46 7.75
N VAL A 30 3.40 -10.58 7.36
CA VAL A 30 3.33 -11.04 5.97
C VAL A 30 1.97 -11.69 5.80
N ASN A 31 1.07 -11.04 5.12
CA ASN A 31 -0.03 -11.75 4.50
C ASN A 31 0.57 -12.63 3.40
N GLU A 32 0.71 -13.92 3.69
CA GLU A 32 1.08 -14.97 2.74
C GLU A 32 -0.04 -15.21 1.71
N GLU A 33 -0.43 -14.18 0.99
CA GLU A 33 -1.11 -14.38 -0.28
C GLU A 33 -0.02 -14.33 -1.35
N ALA A 34 0.26 -15.50 -1.94
CA ALA A 34 1.17 -15.68 -3.06
C ALA A 34 0.76 -14.76 -4.22
N GLY A 35 1.29 -13.56 -4.23
CA GLY A 35 1.21 -12.61 -5.33
C GLY A 35 2.32 -12.87 -6.34
N THR A 36 2.07 -12.53 -7.58
CA THR A 36 2.99 -12.63 -8.72
C THR A 36 4.37 -12.01 -8.42
N THR A 37 5.40 -12.44 -9.12
CA THR A 37 6.82 -12.02 -8.97
C THR A 37 7.08 -10.50 -8.96
N ARG A 38 6.10 -9.65 -9.23
CA ARG A 38 6.13 -8.18 -9.18
C ARG A 38 5.82 -7.58 -7.80
N ASP A 39 5.29 -8.36 -6.86
CA ASP A 39 4.87 -7.91 -5.51
C ASP A 39 6.02 -7.80 -4.48
N ARG A 40 7.27 -8.03 -4.90
CA ARG A 40 8.43 -8.17 -3.99
C ARG A 40 9.08 -6.85 -3.56
N GLN A 41 8.45 -5.71 -3.78
CA GLN A 41 9.10 -4.40 -3.66
C GLN A 41 8.53 -3.51 -2.56
N TYR A 42 7.41 -3.91 -1.96
CA TYR A 42 6.75 -3.22 -0.86
C TYR A 42 6.34 -4.23 0.21
N GLY A 43 6.70 -3.96 1.43
CA GLY A 43 6.33 -4.77 2.59
C GLY A 43 6.16 -3.94 3.84
N LYS A 44 5.30 -4.38 4.75
CA LYS A 44 5.17 -3.81 6.09
C LYS A 44 6.02 -4.58 7.06
N VAL A 45 6.70 -3.86 7.91
CA VAL A 45 7.54 -4.39 8.98
C VAL A 45 7.02 -3.84 10.29
N GLU A 46 6.77 -4.73 11.26
CA GLU A 46 6.48 -4.38 12.63
C GLU A 46 7.66 -4.83 13.50
N TRP A 47 8.26 -3.91 14.23
CA TRP A 47 9.37 -4.19 15.11
C TRP A 47 9.27 -3.38 16.40
N THR A 48 9.37 -4.05 17.55
CA THR A 48 9.24 -3.43 18.89
C THR A 48 8.01 -2.53 19.05
N GLY A 49 6.88 -2.92 18.41
CA GLY A 49 5.61 -2.19 18.47
C GLY A 49 5.52 -0.97 17.55
N LYS A 50 6.53 -0.70 16.71
CA LYS A 50 6.48 0.30 15.66
C LYS A 50 6.31 -0.36 14.29
N GLU A 51 5.35 0.14 13.50
CA GLU A 51 5.10 -0.30 12.13
C GLU A 51 5.71 0.71 11.14
N PHE A 52 6.37 0.22 10.11
CA PHE A 52 6.85 1.02 8.99
C PHE A 52 6.76 0.25 7.67
N SER A 53 6.73 0.99 6.57
CA SER A 53 6.72 0.44 5.23
C SER A 53 8.13 0.39 4.66
N LEU A 54 8.55 -0.79 4.17
CA LEU A 54 9.84 -1.00 3.53
C LEU A 54 9.66 -1.06 2.02
N ILE A 55 10.52 -0.35 1.27
CA ILE A 55 10.47 -0.28 -0.19
C ILE A 55 11.84 -0.64 -0.77
N ASP A 56 11.87 -1.66 -1.65
CA ASP A 56 13.06 -1.96 -2.47
C ASP A 56 12.99 -1.17 -3.77
N THR A 57 13.87 -0.17 -3.89
CA THR A 57 13.89 0.68 -5.08
C THR A 57 14.47 0.00 -6.32
N GLY A 58 15.29 -1.05 -6.16
CA GLY A 58 15.98 -1.72 -7.26
C GLY A 58 15.12 -2.64 -8.13
N GLY A 59 13.96 -3.03 -7.67
CA GLY A 59 13.10 -3.97 -8.39
C GLY A 59 12.08 -3.31 -9.35
N TRP A 60 12.01 -1.99 -9.42
CA TRP A 60 11.00 -1.25 -10.22
C TRP A 60 11.45 -0.95 -11.65
N VAL A 61 12.65 -1.40 -12.03
CA VAL A 61 13.26 -1.12 -13.31
C VAL A 61 13.20 -2.34 -14.21
N VAL A 62 12.58 -2.19 -15.36
CA VAL A 62 12.51 -3.22 -16.42
C VAL A 62 13.32 -2.74 -17.62
N ASN A 63 14.44 -3.45 -17.89
CA ASN A 63 15.13 -3.53 -19.18
C ASN A 63 15.65 -2.23 -19.84
N SER A 64 16.91 -1.85 -19.53
CA SER A 64 17.82 -1.31 -20.54
C SER A 64 19.26 -1.48 -20.05
N GLU A 65 20.10 -2.12 -20.87
CA GLU A 65 21.48 -2.42 -20.51
C GLU A 65 22.42 -1.18 -20.57
N ASP A 66 21.97 -0.05 -21.08
CA ASP A 66 22.81 1.14 -21.35
C ASP A 66 22.55 2.38 -20.47
N VAL A 67 21.70 2.32 -19.39
CA VAL A 67 21.31 3.53 -18.63
C VAL A 67 21.35 3.31 -17.11
N PHE A 68 22.26 2.49 -16.58
CA PHE A 68 22.31 2.15 -15.17
C PHE A 68 22.52 3.36 -14.23
N GLU A 69 23.38 4.31 -14.59
CA GLU A 69 23.68 5.48 -13.74
C GLU A 69 22.49 6.43 -13.56
N GLU A 70 21.86 6.82 -14.67
CA GLU A 70 20.71 7.72 -14.60
C GLU A 70 19.54 7.12 -13.80
N GLU A 71 19.40 5.82 -13.88
CA GLU A 71 18.33 5.08 -13.26
C GLU A 71 18.53 4.92 -11.74
N ILE A 72 19.76 4.63 -11.31
CA ILE A 72 20.13 4.63 -9.89
C ILE A 72 19.95 6.02 -9.31
N ASN A 73 20.39 7.06 -10.00
CA ASN A 73 20.23 8.44 -9.58
C ASN A 73 18.76 8.85 -9.46
N LYS A 74 17.89 8.39 -10.36
CA LYS A 74 16.45 8.58 -10.27
C LYS A 74 15.86 7.90 -9.05
N GLN A 75 16.22 6.64 -8.78
CA GLN A 75 15.76 5.89 -7.61
C GLN A 75 16.16 6.55 -6.30
N VAL A 76 17.41 7.01 -6.21
CA VAL A 76 17.91 7.72 -5.02
C VAL A 76 17.17 9.03 -4.79
N LYS A 77 16.94 9.82 -5.84
CA LYS A 77 16.18 11.09 -5.74
C LYS A 77 14.76 10.85 -5.22
N VAL A 78 14.08 9.82 -5.73
CA VAL A 78 12.74 9.47 -5.26
C VAL A 78 12.74 9.01 -3.81
N ALA A 79 13.72 8.19 -3.42
CA ALA A 79 13.89 7.78 -2.03
C ALA A 79 14.08 8.98 -1.10
N ILE A 80 14.87 9.98 -1.52
CA ILE A 80 15.12 11.22 -0.75
C ILE A 80 13.84 12.03 -0.56
N GLU A 81 12.98 12.10 -1.56
CA GLU A 81 11.76 12.89 -1.49
C GLU A 81 10.67 12.23 -0.66
N GLU A 82 10.53 10.92 -0.77
CA GLU A 82 9.37 10.20 -0.23
C GLU A 82 9.68 9.36 1.02
N ALA A 83 10.93 8.95 1.27
CA ALA A 83 11.26 8.16 2.45
C ALA A 83 11.51 9.01 3.69
N ASP A 84 11.25 8.44 4.86
CA ASP A 84 11.56 9.03 6.17
C ASP A 84 12.96 8.61 6.64
N VAL A 85 13.40 7.39 6.26
CA VAL A 85 14.76 6.87 6.47
C VAL A 85 15.23 6.16 5.19
N ILE A 86 16.51 6.30 4.85
CA ILE A 86 17.12 5.67 3.69
C ILE A 86 18.16 4.65 4.15
N LEU A 87 18.05 3.41 3.65
CA LEU A 87 19.06 2.38 3.82
C LEU A 87 19.94 2.37 2.56
N PHE A 88 21.15 2.86 2.68
CA PHE A 88 22.13 2.80 1.60
C PHE A 88 22.92 1.50 1.70
N VAL A 89 22.59 0.53 0.86
CA VAL A 89 23.17 -0.82 0.89
C VAL A 89 24.38 -0.88 -0.02
N VAL A 90 25.51 -1.32 0.53
CA VAL A 90 26.80 -1.52 -0.12
C VAL A 90 27.33 -2.93 0.12
N ASP A 91 28.29 -3.36 -0.68
CA ASP A 91 28.81 -4.74 -0.68
C ASP A 91 30.22 -4.76 -0.11
N VAL A 92 30.39 -5.38 1.06
CA VAL A 92 31.72 -5.49 1.75
C VAL A 92 32.73 -6.27 0.91
N LEU A 93 32.28 -7.24 0.11
CA LEU A 93 33.20 -8.08 -0.67
C LEU A 93 33.80 -7.35 -1.87
N ASN A 94 33.01 -6.45 -2.47
CA ASN A 94 33.45 -5.71 -3.66
C ASN A 94 34.10 -4.36 -3.34
N GLY A 95 33.95 -3.89 -2.10
CA GLY A 95 34.40 -2.58 -1.69
C GLY A 95 33.64 -1.43 -2.37
N ILE A 96 34.24 -0.23 -2.32
CA ILE A 96 33.67 0.99 -2.91
C ILE A 96 33.83 0.99 -4.41
N THR A 97 32.75 1.32 -5.10
CA THR A 97 32.73 1.56 -6.56
C THR A 97 32.41 3.02 -6.87
N ASP A 98 32.67 3.47 -8.11
CA ASP A 98 32.34 4.83 -8.54
C ASP A 98 30.84 5.11 -8.40
N LEU A 99 29.96 4.14 -8.70
CA LEU A 99 28.53 4.23 -8.50
C LEU A 99 28.13 4.43 -7.02
N ASP A 100 28.82 3.75 -6.09
CA ASP A 100 28.58 3.93 -4.67
C ASP A 100 28.96 5.36 -4.22
N MET A 101 30.09 5.90 -4.77
CA MET A 101 30.52 7.27 -4.50
C MET A 101 29.54 8.33 -5.03
N GLU A 102 28.99 8.14 -6.22
CA GLU A 102 27.97 9.02 -6.78
C GLU A 102 26.69 9.04 -5.94
N VAL A 103 26.18 7.87 -5.57
CA VAL A 103 25.04 7.74 -4.67
C VAL A 103 25.31 8.42 -3.34
N ALA A 104 26.49 8.20 -2.74
CA ALA A 104 26.89 8.83 -1.50
C ALA A 104 26.94 10.36 -1.62
N GLN A 105 27.40 10.92 -2.74
CA GLN A 105 27.42 12.37 -2.97
C GLN A 105 26.01 12.98 -3.00
N ILE A 106 25.04 12.26 -3.61
CA ILE A 106 23.63 12.69 -3.61
C ILE A 106 23.05 12.61 -2.20
N LEU A 107 23.30 11.51 -1.47
CA LEU A 107 22.78 11.28 -0.14
C LEU A 107 23.36 12.24 0.90
N ARG A 108 24.60 12.71 0.78
CA ARG A 108 25.20 13.76 1.66
C ARG A 108 24.42 15.08 1.61
N ARG A 109 23.78 15.38 0.50
CA ARG A 109 23.01 16.63 0.30
C ARG A 109 21.58 16.50 0.78
N CYS A 110 21.13 15.31 1.09
CA CYS A 110 19.76 15.11 1.54
C CYS A 110 19.61 15.44 3.04
N LYS A 111 18.39 15.85 3.43
CA LYS A 111 18.04 16.12 4.83
C LYS A 111 17.47 14.90 5.55
N ARG A 112 17.32 13.78 4.86
CA ARG A 112 16.78 12.55 5.43
C ARG A 112 17.87 11.76 6.14
N PRO A 113 17.56 11.08 7.25
CA PRO A 113 18.47 10.16 7.87
C PRO A 113 18.89 9.04 6.90
N VAL A 114 20.18 8.79 6.81
CA VAL A 114 20.74 7.70 5.97
C VAL A 114 21.47 6.73 6.90
N ILE A 115 21.22 5.44 6.73
CA ILE A 115 21.94 4.35 7.39
C ILE A 115 22.73 3.63 6.30
N VAL A 116 24.05 3.66 6.38
CA VAL A 116 24.93 2.88 5.50
C VAL A 116 24.89 1.43 5.97
N VAL A 117 24.45 0.53 5.09
CA VAL A 117 24.32 -0.91 5.38
C VAL A 117 25.35 -1.68 4.59
N ALA A 118 26.43 -2.10 5.24
CA ALA A 118 27.51 -2.90 4.69
C ALA A 118 27.08 -4.38 4.69
N ASN A 119 26.51 -4.82 3.57
CA ASN A 119 25.93 -6.16 3.40
C ASN A 119 27.00 -7.17 2.93
N LYS A 120 26.68 -8.46 3.04
CA LYS A 120 27.54 -9.62 2.74
C LYS A 120 28.70 -9.80 3.71
N ALA A 121 28.60 -9.22 4.91
CA ALA A 121 29.51 -9.49 6.02
C ALA A 121 29.13 -10.83 6.68
N ASP A 122 29.33 -11.95 5.94
CA ASP A 122 28.83 -13.27 6.28
C ASP A 122 29.57 -13.89 7.49
N ASN A 123 30.74 -13.38 7.81
CA ASN A 123 31.51 -13.73 9.01
C ASN A 123 32.14 -12.48 9.64
N TYR A 124 32.60 -12.61 10.88
CA TYR A 124 33.17 -11.49 11.65
C TYR A 124 34.50 -10.95 11.05
N GLU A 125 35.23 -11.76 10.30
CA GLU A 125 36.48 -11.37 9.68
C GLU A 125 36.30 -10.32 8.57
N LEU A 126 35.09 -10.21 8.02
CA LEU A 126 34.74 -9.22 7.00
C LEU A 126 34.33 -7.86 7.58
N HIS A 127 34.06 -7.77 8.90
CA HIS A 127 33.64 -6.52 9.51
C HIS A 127 34.69 -5.40 9.39
N PRO A 128 36.01 -5.63 9.55
CA PRO A 128 37.01 -4.59 9.38
C PRO A 128 37.02 -3.97 7.97
N ALA A 129 36.64 -4.71 6.94
CA ALA A 129 36.57 -4.20 5.56
C ALA A 129 35.51 -3.11 5.40
N SER A 130 34.50 -3.08 6.27
CA SER A 130 33.49 -2.01 6.23
C SER A 130 34.03 -0.63 6.58
N ALA A 131 35.25 -0.54 7.15
CA ALA A 131 35.88 0.73 7.51
C ALA A 131 36.11 1.65 6.29
N GLU A 132 36.23 1.10 5.08
CA GLU A 132 36.36 1.92 3.88
C GLU A 132 35.15 2.80 3.61
N PHE A 133 33.93 2.36 4.00
CA PHE A 133 32.68 3.09 3.78
C PHE A 133 32.52 4.34 4.67
N TYR A 134 33.40 4.58 5.65
CA TYR A 134 33.46 5.88 6.35
C TYR A 134 33.79 7.02 5.37
N SER A 135 34.46 6.73 4.26
CA SER A 135 34.75 7.72 3.21
C SER A 135 33.51 8.32 2.56
N PHE A 136 32.35 7.68 2.71
CA PHE A 136 31.07 8.25 2.27
C PHE A 136 30.64 9.48 3.08
N GLY A 137 31.13 9.65 4.32
CA GLY A 137 30.74 10.77 5.19
C GLY A 137 29.27 10.75 5.58
N LEU A 138 28.66 9.54 5.67
CA LEU A 138 27.25 9.32 5.99
C LEU A 138 27.04 8.67 7.38
N GLY A 139 28.07 8.65 8.22
CA GLY A 139 28.07 8.03 9.55
C GLY A 139 28.63 6.61 9.54
N ASP A 140 28.41 5.88 10.65
CA ASP A 140 28.96 4.56 10.88
C ASP A 140 28.32 3.50 9.97
N PRO A 141 29.11 2.72 9.21
CA PRO A 141 28.60 1.60 8.42
C PRO A 141 28.07 0.48 9.32
N PHE A 142 26.89 -0.02 9.02
CA PHE A 142 26.25 -1.09 9.77
C PHE A 142 26.45 -2.43 9.06
N CYS A 143 27.30 -3.31 9.61
CA CYS A 143 27.60 -4.62 8.99
C CYS A 143 26.47 -5.61 9.21
N ILE A 144 26.03 -6.26 8.12
CA ILE A 144 25.01 -7.32 8.16
C ILE A 144 25.33 -8.44 7.17
N SER A 145 24.69 -9.58 7.38
CA SER A 145 24.48 -10.59 6.32
C SER A 145 23.01 -10.78 6.07
N ALA A 146 22.50 -10.25 4.95
CA ALA A 146 21.11 -10.43 4.57
C ALA A 146 20.77 -11.90 4.28
N ILE A 147 21.71 -12.70 3.79
CA ILE A 147 21.55 -14.13 3.52
C ILE A 147 21.42 -14.92 4.83
N ASN A 148 22.37 -14.73 5.76
CA ASN A 148 22.42 -15.47 7.02
C ASN A 148 21.46 -14.89 8.09
N GLY A 149 21.08 -13.62 7.95
CA GLY A 149 20.27 -12.88 8.94
C GLY A 149 21.08 -12.30 10.08
N SER A 150 22.43 -12.36 10.02
CA SER A 150 23.31 -11.82 11.07
C SER A 150 23.17 -10.30 11.17
N TYR A 151 22.98 -9.78 12.39
CA TYR A 151 22.82 -8.37 12.72
C TYR A 151 21.61 -7.65 12.06
N THR A 152 20.68 -8.41 11.47
CA THR A 152 19.46 -7.80 10.88
C THR A 152 18.47 -7.34 11.95
N GLY A 153 18.47 -7.96 13.14
CA GLY A 153 17.68 -7.49 14.27
C GLY A 153 18.20 -6.14 14.80
N ASP A 154 19.52 -6.03 14.97
CA ASP A 154 20.15 -4.77 15.40
C ASP A 154 19.96 -3.65 14.36
N LEU A 155 19.95 -3.99 13.07
CA LEU A 155 19.59 -3.05 12.00
C LEU A 155 18.13 -2.57 12.15
N LEU A 156 17.19 -3.47 12.47
CA LEU A 156 15.80 -3.10 12.73
C LEU A 156 15.68 -2.18 13.96
N ASP A 157 16.43 -2.44 15.04
CA ASP A 157 16.50 -1.55 16.20
C ASP A 157 17.02 -0.16 15.81
N LYS A 158 18.07 -0.11 14.99
CA LYS A 158 18.62 1.15 14.47
C LYS A 158 17.62 1.90 13.59
N ILE A 159 16.90 1.20 12.71
CA ILE A 159 15.84 1.81 11.89
C ILE A 159 14.79 2.43 12.80
N VAL A 160 14.23 1.66 13.75
CA VAL A 160 13.18 2.12 14.67
C VAL A 160 13.63 3.32 15.50
N ALA A 161 14.87 3.33 15.97
CA ALA A 161 15.45 4.46 16.70
C ALA A 161 15.64 5.72 15.83
N THR A 162 15.80 5.53 14.51
CA THR A 162 16.03 6.62 13.55
C THR A 162 14.72 7.17 12.96
N LEU A 163 13.63 6.37 13.00
CA LEU A 163 12.33 6.81 12.50
C LEU A 163 11.87 8.07 13.24
N PRO A 164 11.31 9.06 12.54
CA PRO A 164 10.71 10.22 13.19
C PRO A 164 9.57 9.78 14.11
N GLU A 165 9.38 10.50 15.22
CA GLU A 165 8.19 10.31 16.05
C GLU A 165 6.96 10.53 15.19
N GLU A 166 5.98 9.63 15.32
CA GLU A 166 4.71 9.77 14.63
C GLU A 166 4.06 11.10 15.03
N LYS A 167 4.11 12.06 14.14
CA LYS A 167 3.24 13.22 14.27
C LYS A 167 1.83 12.76 13.99
N VAL A 168 1.10 12.44 15.04
CA VAL A 168 -0.35 12.28 14.96
C VAL A 168 -0.88 13.67 14.60
N GLU A 169 -1.21 13.91 13.34
CA GLU A 169 -2.05 15.05 12.98
C GLU A 169 -3.39 14.83 13.69
N ILE A 170 -3.63 15.60 14.75
CA ILE A 170 -4.90 15.61 15.44
C ILE A 170 -5.88 16.27 14.48
N LEU A 171 -6.59 15.44 13.72
CA LEU A 171 -7.70 15.91 12.92
C LEU A 171 -8.81 16.35 13.88
N GLU A 172 -9.34 17.55 13.69
CA GLU A 172 -10.38 18.14 14.53
C GLU A 172 -11.67 17.29 14.59
N GLU A 173 -11.89 16.47 13.56
CA GLU A 173 -13.05 15.59 13.42
C GLU A 173 -12.63 14.23 12.87
N GLU A 174 -13.28 13.15 13.36
CA GLU A 174 -13.15 11.80 12.77
C GLU A 174 -13.96 11.70 11.46
N LEU A 175 -13.43 12.27 10.40
CA LEU A 175 -14.05 12.22 9.07
C LEU A 175 -13.38 11.16 8.19
N PRO A 176 -14.11 10.58 7.21
CA PRO A 176 -13.53 9.68 6.22
C PRO A 176 -12.36 10.30 5.49
N ARG A 177 -11.30 9.55 5.26
CA ARG A 177 -10.11 9.97 4.49
C ARG A 177 -10.14 9.27 3.13
N ILE A 178 -10.35 10.04 2.06
CA ILE A 178 -10.51 9.54 0.70
C ILE A 178 -9.29 9.91 -0.12
N ALA A 179 -8.65 8.91 -0.74
CA ALA A 179 -7.52 9.07 -1.65
C ALA A 179 -7.94 8.86 -3.10
N ILE A 180 -7.48 9.72 -4.01
CA ILE A 180 -7.64 9.53 -5.45
C ILE A 180 -6.30 9.06 -6.01
N ILE A 181 -6.25 7.82 -6.48
CA ILE A 181 -5.06 7.12 -6.93
C ILE A 181 -5.21 6.61 -8.37
N GLY A 182 -4.13 6.22 -8.98
CA GLY A 182 -4.09 5.70 -10.35
C GLY A 182 -2.82 6.17 -11.06
N ARG A 183 -2.57 5.60 -12.24
CA ARG A 183 -1.40 5.94 -13.07
C ARG A 183 -1.39 7.41 -13.52
N PRO A 184 -0.26 7.93 -14.02
CA PRO A 184 -0.20 9.24 -14.67
C PRO A 184 -1.27 9.35 -15.77
N ASN A 185 -1.81 10.56 -15.98
CA ASN A 185 -2.80 10.87 -17.02
C ASN A 185 -4.15 10.12 -16.95
N ALA A 186 -4.43 9.36 -15.88
CA ALA A 186 -5.76 8.78 -15.65
C ALA A 186 -6.86 9.82 -15.32
N GLY A 187 -6.46 11.09 -15.09
CA GLY A 187 -7.39 12.19 -14.83
C GLY A 187 -7.59 12.53 -13.35
N LYS A 188 -6.69 12.11 -12.46
CA LYS A 188 -6.75 12.40 -11.02
C LYS A 188 -6.85 13.89 -10.71
N SER A 189 -5.94 14.69 -11.29
CA SER A 189 -5.91 16.15 -11.09
C SER A 189 -7.20 16.81 -11.61
N SER A 190 -7.72 16.34 -12.75
CA SER A 190 -8.98 16.85 -13.31
C SER A 190 -10.16 16.54 -12.39
N LEU A 191 -10.21 15.34 -11.81
CA LEU A 191 -11.27 14.95 -10.88
C LEU A 191 -11.21 15.77 -9.59
N ILE A 192 -10.03 15.94 -9.00
CA ILE A 192 -9.84 16.77 -7.80
C ILE A 192 -10.22 18.23 -8.07
N ASN A 193 -9.80 18.79 -9.21
CA ASN A 193 -10.16 20.14 -9.60
C ASN A 193 -11.68 20.28 -9.82
N ALA A 194 -12.33 19.27 -10.37
CA ALA A 194 -13.78 19.26 -10.54
C ALA A 194 -14.52 19.21 -9.19
N PHE A 195 -13.98 18.53 -8.16
CA PHE A 195 -14.56 18.53 -6.81
C PHE A 195 -14.37 19.86 -6.08
N ILE A 196 -13.18 20.43 -6.16
CA ILE A 196 -12.85 21.65 -5.43
C ILE A 196 -13.56 22.86 -6.07
N GLY A 197 -13.74 22.86 -7.41
CA GLY A 197 -14.34 23.94 -8.18
C GLY A 197 -13.42 25.16 -8.30
N GLU A 198 -13.93 26.22 -8.94
CA GLU A 198 -13.20 27.50 -9.10
C GLU A 198 -13.20 28.36 -7.81
N ASP A 199 -14.09 28.07 -6.85
CA ASP A 199 -14.18 28.77 -5.58
C ASP A 199 -13.11 28.28 -4.58
N ARG A 200 -11.99 28.98 -4.58
CA ARG A 200 -10.82 28.74 -3.72
C ARG A 200 -11.08 28.94 -2.21
N HIS A 201 -12.27 29.33 -1.80
CA HIS A 201 -12.57 29.81 -0.44
C HIS A 201 -13.13 28.75 0.54
N ILE A 202 -13.31 27.49 0.13
CA ILE A 202 -13.97 26.46 1.00
C ILE A 202 -13.04 25.27 1.27
N VAL A 203 -11.77 25.38 0.97
CA VAL A 203 -10.75 24.39 1.34
C VAL A 203 -9.86 25.06 2.37
N THR A 204 -10.17 24.88 3.63
CA THR A 204 -9.26 25.24 4.71
C THR A 204 -8.12 24.22 4.71
N ASP A 205 -6.96 24.64 4.21
CA ASP A 205 -5.72 24.00 4.63
C ASP A 205 -5.68 24.17 6.16
N ILE A 206 -5.52 23.08 6.91
CA ILE A 206 -5.45 23.14 8.37
C ILE A 206 -4.28 24.07 8.70
N ALA A 207 -4.60 25.27 9.20
CA ALA A 207 -3.62 26.31 9.53
C ALA A 207 -2.75 25.81 10.68
N GLY A 208 -1.45 25.69 10.46
CA GLY A 208 -0.48 25.36 11.51
C GLY A 208 0.63 24.39 11.14
N THR A 209 0.58 23.76 9.97
CA THR A 209 1.64 22.86 9.51
C THR A 209 2.28 23.40 8.24
N THR A 210 3.52 23.85 8.38
CA THR A 210 4.43 24.22 7.30
C THR A 210 4.46 23.16 6.20
N ARG A 211 4.17 23.56 4.97
CA ARG A 211 4.44 22.91 3.65
C ARG A 211 3.94 21.48 3.36
N ASP A 212 3.46 20.69 4.34
CA ASP A 212 3.23 19.25 4.21
C ASP A 212 1.84 18.77 4.68
N SER A 213 0.80 19.61 4.66
CA SER A 213 -0.56 19.15 4.99
C SER A 213 -1.02 18.14 3.94
N ILE A 214 -1.12 16.86 4.37
CA ILE A 214 -1.56 15.73 3.53
C ILE A 214 -3.07 15.78 3.32
N TYR A 215 -3.81 16.41 4.24
CA TYR A 215 -5.27 16.39 4.28
C TYR A 215 -5.88 17.73 3.87
N THR A 216 -6.90 17.65 3.01
CA THR A 216 -7.72 18.80 2.62
C THR A 216 -9.17 18.50 2.97
N LYS A 217 -9.77 19.28 3.89
CA LYS A 217 -11.17 19.11 4.28
C LYS A 217 -12.10 19.49 3.12
N TYR A 218 -13.03 18.60 2.81
CA TYR A 218 -14.10 18.83 1.83
C TYR A 218 -15.44 18.85 2.56
N ASN A 219 -16.20 19.92 2.36
CA ASN A 219 -17.53 20.08 2.95
C ASN A 219 -18.47 20.75 1.93
N LYS A 220 -19.02 19.95 1.00
CA LYS A 220 -19.99 20.40 0.00
C LYS A 220 -21.03 19.34 -0.26
N PHE A 221 -22.20 19.74 -0.69
CA PHE A 221 -23.31 18.83 -1.07
C PHE A 221 -23.74 17.85 0.03
N GLY A 222 -23.59 18.23 1.32
CA GLY A 222 -23.88 17.35 2.45
C GLY A 222 -22.85 16.23 2.68
N LEU A 223 -21.71 16.28 1.99
CA LEU A 223 -20.61 15.34 2.12
C LEU A 223 -19.46 15.99 2.89
N ASN A 224 -18.99 15.32 3.93
CA ASN A 224 -17.94 15.79 4.84
C ASN A 224 -16.84 14.74 4.95
N PHE A 225 -15.61 15.04 4.48
CA PHE A 225 -14.49 14.11 4.50
C PHE A 225 -13.15 14.84 4.25
N TYR A 226 -12.04 14.14 4.41
CA TYR A 226 -10.71 14.59 4.03
C TYR A 226 -10.28 13.99 2.70
N LEU A 227 -9.82 14.82 1.77
CA LEU A 227 -9.07 14.40 0.60
C LEU A 227 -7.60 14.29 0.96
N VAL A 228 -6.98 13.15 0.64
CA VAL A 228 -5.57 12.86 0.94
C VAL A 228 -4.68 13.29 -0.23
N ASP A 229 -3.55 13.94 0.07
CA ASP A 229 -2.48 14.34 -0.87
C ASP A 229 -2.93 15.22 -2.06
N THR A 230 -3.82 16.16 -1.80
CA THR A 230 -4.23 17.12 -2.85
C THR A 230 -3.12 18.11 -3.23
N ALA A 231 -2.23 18.46 -2.29
CA ALA A 231 -1.12 19.40 -2.50
C ALA A 231 -0.14 18.90 -3.56
N GLY A 232 0.14 17.59 -3.56
CA GLY A 232 1.01 16.99 -4.55
C GLY A 232 0.42 16.91 -5.95
N ILE A 233 -0.87 16.80 -6.05
CA ILE A 233 -1.56 16.82 -7.36
C ILE A 233 -1.63 18.25 -7.91
N ARG A 234 -1.78 19.26 -7.04
CA ARG A 234 -1.81 20.69 -7.44
C ARG A 234 -0.45 21.22 -7.91
N LYS A 235 0.66 20.81 -7.29
CA LYS A 235 2.02 21.28 -7.67
C LYS A 235 2.51 20.76 -9.02
N LYS A 236 1.96 19.66 -9.53
CA LYS A 236 2.39 19.00 -10.78
C LYS A 236 2.06 19.73 -12.08
N GLY A 237 1.35 20.85 -12.07
CA GLY A 237 1.13 21.66 -13.29
C GLY A 237 2.40 22.24 -13.92
N LYS A 238 3.60 22.00 -13.35
CA LYS A 238 4.88 22.58 -13.82
C LYS A 238 6.08 21.65 -13.88
N VAL A 239 5.95 20.34 -13.60
CA VAL A 239 7.09 19.40 -13.61
C VAL A 239 6.83 18.26 -14.59
N ASN A 240 7.78 18.00 -15.48
CA ASN A 240 7.75 16.99 -16.53
C ASN A 240 7.34 15.60 -16.02
N GLU A 241 6.50 14.94 -16.82
CA GLU A 241 5.77 13.69 -16.54
C GLU A 241 6.60 12.40 -16.60
N ASP A 242 7.94 12.45 -16.61
CA ASP A 242 8.80 11.33 -17.01
C ASP A 242 9.14 10.32 -15.91
N LEU A 243 8.50 10.35 -14.75
CA LEU A 243 8.86 9.45 -13.66
C LEU A 243 7.66 8.59 -13.22
N GLU A 244 7.41 7.47 -13.94
CA GLU A 244 6.44 6.44 -13.55
C GLU A 244 6.66 5.94 -12.11
N TYR A 245 7.90 5.86 -11.69
CA TYR A 245 8.34 5.45 -10.37
C TYR A 245 7.89 6.41 -9.25
N TYR A 246 7.94 7.73 -9.47
CA TYR A 246 7.42 8.74 -8.55
C TYR A 246 5.95 8.52 -8.19
N SER A 247 5.18 8.05 -9.16
CA SER A 247 3.74 7.82 -8.98
C SER A 247 3.45 6.72 -7.98
N VAL A 248 4.29 5.69 -7.88
CA VAL A 248 4.00 4.49 -7.06
C VAL A 248 4.34 4.72 -5.59
N ILE A 249 5.53 5.21 -5.25
CA ILE A 249 5.91 5.47 -3.83
C ILE A 249 4.98 6.52 -3.22
N ARG A 250 4.64 7.55 -3.97
CA ARG A 250 3.67 8.54 -3.53
C ARG A 250 2.29 7.95 -3.33
N SER A 251 1.88 7.02 -4.21
CA SER A 251 0.64 6.28 -4.05
C SER A 251 0.63 5.46 -2.75
N ILE A 252 1.77 4.90 -2.33
CA ILE A 252 1.88 4.16 -1.06
C ILE A 252 1.52 5.07 0.11
N ARG A 253 2.18 6.24 0.24
CA ARG A 253 1.90 7.19 1.32
C ARG A 253 0.45 7.66 1.32
N THR A 254 -0.08 7.95 0.15
CA THR A 254 -1.48 8.36 -0.03
C THR A 254 -2.45 7.24 0.38
N ILE A 255 -2.19 5.99 -0.03
CA ILE A 255 -2.97 4.81 0.33
C ILE A 255 -2.92 4.57 1.85
N GLU A 256 -1.73 4.60 2.45
CA GLU A 256 -1.58 4.34 3.89
C GLU A 256 -2.38 5.32 4.75
N ASN A 257 -2.40 6.59 4.37
CA ASN A 257 -3.09 7.65 5.11
C ASN A 257 -4.59 7.78 4.77
N SER A 258 -5.14 6.93 3.91
CA SER A 258 -6.56 6.93 3.54
C SER A 258 -7.35 5.81 4.21
N ASP A 259 -8.67 5.93 4.21
CA ASP A 259 -9.61 4.88 4.58
C ASP A 259 -10.21 4.23 3.33
N VAL A 260 -10.46 5.03 2.30
CA VAL A 260 -11.01 4.60 1.02
C VAL A 260 -10.16 5.15 -0.12
N CYS A 261 -9.83 4.28 -1.07
CA CYS A 261 -9.09 4.62 -2.29
C CYS A 261 -10.05 4.61 -3.48
N VAL A 262 -10.02 5.69 -4.26
CA VAL A 262 -10.67 5.79 -5.56
C VAL A 262 -9.62 5.54 -6.63
N LEU A 263 -9.63 4.34 -7.23
CA LEU A 263 -8.71 3.94 -8.29
C LEU A 263 -9.22 4.44 -9.64
N MET A 264 -8.49 5.37 -10.24
CA MET A 264 -8.80 5.95 -11.54
C MET A 264 -8.19 5.13 -12.68
N LEU A 265 -9.03 4.60 -13.57
CA LEU A 265 -8.65 3.92 -14.80
C LEU A 265 -8.98 4.80 -16.01
N ASP A 266 -8.19 4.69 -17.08
CA ASP A 266 -8.44 5.38 -18.35
C ASP A 266 -9.24 4.47 -19.28
N ALA A 267 -10.46 4.85 -19.63
CA ALA A 267 -11.35 4.07 -20.51
C ALA A 267 -10.71 3.77 -21.86
N THR A 268 -9.87 4.67 -22.40
CA THR A 268 -9.27 4.53 -23.73
C THR A 268 -8.12 3.51 -23.79
N ARG A 269 -7.53 3.18 -22.61
CA ARG A 269 -6.37 2.29 -22.51
C ARG A 269 -6.67 0.98 -21.77
N GLY A 270 -7.79 0.92 -21.04
CA GLY A 270 -8.10 -0.21 -20.17
C GLY A 270 -7.16 -0.35 -18.96
N ILE A 271 -7.05 -1.56 -18.41
CA ILE A 271 -6.20 -1.87 -17.27
C ILE A 271 -4.80 -2.22 -17.73
N GLU A 272 -3.81 -1.48 -17.27
CA GLU A 272 -2.38 -1.74 -17.49
C GLU A 272 -1.69 -2.32 -16.24
N SER A 273 -0.43 -2.76 -16.40
CA SER A 273 0.34 -3.37 -15.30
C SER A 273 0.51 -2.43 -14.10
N GLN A 274 0.60 -1.12 -14.34
CA GLN A 274 0.75 -0.12 -13.29
C GLN A 274 -0.52 0.04 -12.46
N ASP A 275 -1.71 -0.08 -13.09
CA ASP A 275 -2.99 -0.07 -12.38
C ASP A 275 -3.10 -1.29 -11.44
N MET A 276 -2.62 -2.46 -11.91
CA MET A 276 -2.55 -3.68 -11.11
C MET A 276 -1.63 -3.54 -9.89
N ASN A 277 -0.47 -2.88 -10.06
CA ASN A 277 0.44 -2.62 -8.95
C ASN A 277 -0.21 -1.72 -7.89
N ILE A 278 -0.87 -0.64 -8.32
CA ILE A 278 -1.58 0.27 -7.40
C ILE A 278 -2.73 -0.45 -6.70
N PHE A 279 -3.51 -1.27 -7.41
CA PHE A 279 -4.56 -2.09 -6.83
C PHE A 279 -4.02 -3.05 -5.77
N SER A 280 -2.92 -3.75 -6.08
CA SER A 280 -2.25 -4.65 -5.13
C SER A 280 -1.83 -3.92 -3.84
N LEU A 281 -1.33 -2.69 -3.95
CA LEU A 281 -1.00 -1.85 -2.79
C LEU A 281 -2.25 -1.51 -1.96
N VAL A 282 -3.39 -1.21 -2.60
CA VAL A 282 -4.65 -0.97 -1.89
C VAL A 282 -5.10 -2.21 -1.12
N GLN A 283 -5.02 -3.39 -1.74
CA GLN A 283 -5.36 -4.66 -1.10
C GLN A 283 -4.43 -4.99 0.07
N LYS A 284 -3.10 -4.87 -0.11
CA LYS A 284 -2.11 -5.11 0.96
C LYS A 284 -2.35 -4.20 2.17
N ASN A 285 -2.73 -2.94 1.92
CA ASN A 285 -3.08 -1.98 2.97
C ASN A 285 -4.53 -2.11 3.46
N LYS A 286 -5.30 -3.06 2.94
CA LYS A 286 -6.68 -3.35 3.34
C LYS A 286 -7.58 -2.11 3.38
N LYS A 287 -7.44 -1.25 2.36
CA LYS A 287 -8.24 -0.03 2.23
C LYS A 287 -9.56 -0.32 1.51
N GLY A 288 -10.58 0.51 1.76
CA GLY A 288 -11.78 0.52 0.95
C GLY A 288 -11.45 0.88 -0.51
N LEU A 289 -12.18 0.34 -1.47
CA LEU A 289 -11.92 0.52 -2.89
C LEU A 289 -13.17 0.94 -3.65
N VAL A 290 -13.03 1.98 -4.46
CA VAL A 290 -13.95 2.35 -5.54
C VAL A 290 -13.15 2.42 -6.83
N VAL A 291 -13.60 1.77 -7.90
CA VAL A 291 -12.95 1.84 -9.21
C VAL A 291 -13.71 2.83 -10.09
N CYS A 292 -13.00 3.79 -10.67
CA CYS A 292 -13.56 4.79 -11.57
C CYS A 292 -12.94 4.68 -12.96
N VAL A 293 -13.75 4.32 -13.95
CA VAL A 293 -13.38 4.32 -15.36
C VAL A 293 -13.64 5.72 -15.91
N ASN A 294 -12.57 6.52 -16.00
CA ASN A 294 -12.60 7.93 -16.42
C ASN A 294 -12.41 8.07 -17.93
N LYS A 295 -12.67 9.26 -18.43
CA LYS A 295 -12.69 9.60 -19.86
C LYS A 295 -13.79 8.84 -20.64
N TRP A 296 -14.88 8.54 -19.97
CA TRP A 296 -16.01 7.83 -20.57
C TRP A 296 -16.70 8.67 -21.66
N ASP A 297 -16.46 9.97 -21.69
CA ASP A 297 -16.89 10.88 -22.76
C ASP A 297 -16.27 10.52 -24.11
N LEU A 298 -15.06 9.94 -24.13
CA LEU A 298 -14.32 9.56 -25.34
C LEU A 298 -14.75 8.21 -25.92
N ILE A 299 -15.58 7.44 -25.21
CA ILE A 299 -16.10 6.16 -25.69
C ILE A 299 -17.35 6.42 -26.52
N GLU A 300 -17.36 5.96 -27.78
CA GLU A 300 -18.46 6.18 -28.74
C GLU A 300 -19.68 5.35 -28.35
N ASP A 301 -19.51 4.03 -28.21
CA ASP A 301 -20.59 3.12 -27.80
C ASP A 301 -20.67 3.03 -26.27
N LYS A 302 -21.76 3.57 -25.71
CA LYS A 302 -22.07 3.56 -24.27
C LYS A 302 -23.22 2.59 -23.96
N SER A 303 -23.42 1.59 -24.79
CA SER A 303 -24.45 0.55 -24.58
C SER A 303 -24.16 -0.24 -23.28
N GLN A 304 -25.24 -0.82 -22.73
CA GLN A 304 -25.11 -1.66 -21.54
C GLN A 304 -24.14 -2.82 -21.78
N LYS A 305 -24.12 -3.38 -23.00
CA LYS A 305 -23.19 -4.46 -23.37
C LYS A 305 -21.73 -4.06 -23.25
N VAL A 306 -21.37 -2.83 -23.62
CA VAL A 306 -20.00 -2.30 -23.47
C VAL A 306 -19.66 -2.09 -22.01
N ILE A 307 -20.58 -1.52 -21.23
CA ILE A 307 -20.40 -1.34 -19.77
C ILE A 307 -20.18 -2.69 -19.08
N ASP A 308 -20.96 -3.71 -19.40
CA ASP A 308 -20.85 -5.06 -18.84
C ASP A 308 -19.52 -5.72 -19.24
N SER A 309 -19.06 -5.53 -20.47
CA SER A 309 -17.77 -6.02 -20.96
C SER A 309 -16.60 -5.39 -20.18
N TYR A 310 -16.62 -4.07 -20.01
CA TYR A 310 -15.60 -3.38 -19.18
C TYR A 310 -15.63 -3.86 -17.73
N THR A 311 -16.82 -3.99 -17.16
CA THR A 311 -17.01 -4.44 -15.78
C THR A 311 -16.46 -5.84 -15.59
N THR A 312 -16.74 -6.76 -16.50
CA THR A 312 -16.24 -8.15 -16.47
C THR A 312 -14.72 -8.17 -16.58
N ALA A 313 -14.15 -7.48 -17.58
CA ALA A 313 -12.71 -7.41 -17.79
C ALA A 313 -11.98 -6.83 -16.58
N ILE A 314 -12.55 -5.80 -15.92
CA ILE A 314 -11.98 -5.20 -14.71
C ILE A 314 -12.00 -6.22 -13.57
N ARG A 315 -13.11 -6.89 -13.32
CA ARG A 315 -13.24 -7.88 -12.25
C ARG A 315 -12.32 -9.08 -12.43
N GLU A 316 -12.21 -9.60 -13.64
CA GLU A 316 -11.31 -10.71 -13.98
C GLU A 316 -9.84 -10.35 -13.74
N ARG A 317 -9.42 -9.14 -14.16
CA ARG A 317 -8.06 -8.66 -13.98
C ARG A 317 -7.70 -8.37 -12.53
N LEU A 318 -8.66 -7.90 -11.74
CA LEU A 318 -8.46 -7.54 -10.33
C LEU A 318 -8.81 -8.67 -9.35
N ALA A 319 -9.12 -9.87 -9.84
CA ALA A 319 -9.32 -11.04 -8.97
C ALA A 319 -8.08 -11.30 -8.06
N PRO A 320 -8.24 -11.83 -6.85
CA PRO A 320 -9.47 -12.45 -6.30
C PRO A 320 -10.47 -11.49 -5.63
N PHE A 321 -10.11 -10.26 -5.32
CA PHE A 321 -11.05 -9.29 -4.73
C PHE A 321 -11.84 -8.61 -5.86
N THR A 322 -13.09 -8.96 -6.01
CA THR A 322 -13.97 -8.49 -7.10
C THR A 322 -15.21 -7.74 -6.62
N ASP A 323 -15.44 -7.73 -5.30
CA ASP A 323 -16.59 -7.09 -4.68
C ASP A 323 -16.32 -5.62 -4.37
N PHE A 324 -16.28 -4.81 -5.42
CA PHE A 324 -16.13 -3.35 -5.33
C PHE A 324 -17.02 -2.64 -6.37
N PRO A 325 -17.45 -1.41 -6.09
CA PRO A 325 -18.21 -0.60 -7.04
C PRO A 325 -17.32 -0.12 -8.18
N ILE A 326 -17.90 -0.14 -9.41
CA ILE A 326 -17.28 0.38 -10.62
C ILE A 326 -18.16 1.49 -11.16
N LEU A 327 -17.59 2.68 -11.35
CA LEU A 327 -18.27 3.87 -11.84
C LEU A 327 -17.63 4.33 -13.15
N PHE A 328 -18.47 4.60 -14.14
CA PHE A 328 -18.07 5.17 -15.43
C PHE A 328 -18.31 6.68 -15.40
N ILE A 329 -17.24 7.46 -15.45
CA ILE A 329 -17.25 8.91 -15.23
C ILE A 329 -16.52 9.69 -16.32
N SER A 330 -16.78 10.98 -16.37
CA SER A 330 -15.90 11.93 -17.05
C SER A 330 -15.57 13.08 -16.11
N ALA A 331 -14.32 13.16 -15.70
CA ALA A 331 -13.83 14.28 -14.89
C ALA A 331 -13.85 15.60 -15.66
N LEU A 332 -13.67 15.56 -16.99
CA LEU A 332 -13.67 16.72 -17.87
C LEU A 332 -15.07 17.34 -18.02
N THR A 333 -16.06 16.50 -18.34
CA THR A 333 -17.47 16.94 -18.51
C THR A 333 -18.24 16.97 -17.20
N LYS A 334 -17.60 16.61 -16.07
CA LYS A 334 -18.20 16.52 -14.73
C LYS A 334 -19.34 15.46 -14.65
N GLN A 335 -19.35 14.49 -15.55
CA GLN A 335 -20.39 13.45 -15.57
C GLN A 335 -20.18 12.48 -14.41
N ARG A 336 -21.20 12.29 -13.56
CA ARG A 336 -21.26 11.35 -12.43
C ARG A 336 -20.16 11.52 -11.37
N ILE A 337 -19.47 12.67 -11.32
CA ILE A 337 -18.37 12.86 -10.36
C ILE A 337 -18.86 12.87 -8.90
N LEU A 338 -20.05 13.45 -8.60
CA LEU A 338 -20.59 13.44 -7.24
C LEU A 338 -20.90 12.02 -6.75
N LYS A 339 -21.34 11.13 -7.67
CA LYS A 339 -21.58 9.72 -7.32
C LYS A 339 -20.33 9.00 -6.83
N VAL A 340 -19.14 9.44 -7.28
CA VAL A 340 -17.85 8.89 -6.79
C VAL A 340 -17.69 9.14 -5.28
N LEU A 341 -18.01 10.36 -4.83
CA LEU A 341 -17.89 10.74 -3.42
C LEU A 341 -18.96 10.06 -2.55
N GLU A 342 -20.19 9.97 -3.04
CA GLU A 342 -21.28 9.23 -2.38
C GLU A 342 -20.89 7.76 -2.21
N THR A 343 -20.43 7.12 -3.29
CA THR A 343 -20.02 5.71 -3.25
C THR A 343 -18.80 5.49 -2.34
N ALA A 344 -17.83 6.42 -2.34
CA ALA A 344 -16.70 6.33 -1.42
C ALA A 344 -17.14 6.44 0.06
N LYS A 345 -18.16 7.26 0.36
CA LYS A 345 -18.79 7.33 1.68
C LYS A 345 -19.50 6.03 2.03
N GLU A 346 -20.29 5.45 1.12
CA GLU A 346 -20.94 4.15 1.29
C GLU A 346 -19.91 3.04 1.63
N VAL A 347 -18.79 3.00 0.91
CA VAL A 347 -17.68 2.06 1.19
C VAL A 347 -17.06 2.31 2.56
N TYR A 348 -16.89 3.56 2.98
CA TYR A 348 -16.41 3.89 4.32
C TYR A 348 -17.36 3.41 5.40
N GLU A 349 -18.66 3.62 5.22
CA GLU A 349 -19.71 3.15 6.14
C GLU A 349 -19.70 1.61 6.22
N ASN A 350 -19.52 0.91 5.10
CA ASN A 350 -19.36 -0.54 5.09
C ASN A 350 -18.15 -1.02 5.88
N ARG A 351 -17.04 -0.26 5.91
CA ARG A 351 -15.85 -0.58 6.74
C ARG A 351 -16.14 -0.50 8.24
N SER A 352 -17.01 0.41 8.62
CA SER A 352 -17.39 0.62 10.04
C SER A 352 -18.54 -0.27 10.49
N LYS A 353 -19.13 -1.02 9.57
CA LYS A 353 -20.34 -1.81 9.80
C LYS A 353 -20.14 -2.90 10.84
N ARG A 354 -21.10 -2.99 11.75
CA ARG A 354 -21.14 -3.98 12.83
C ARG A 354 -22.28 -4.95 12.62
N VAL A 355 -21.95 -6.24 12.67
CA VAL A 355 -22.94 -7.31 12.69
C VAL A 355 -23.06 -7.82 14.13
N PRO A 356 -24.26 -7.79 14.74
CA PRO A 356 -24.46 -8.35 16.07
C PRO A 356 -24.08 -9.84 16.11
N THR A 357 -23.33 -10.22 17.15
CA THR A 357 -22.80 -11.59 17.28
C THR A 357 -23.90 -12.67 17.26
N ALA A 358 -25.05 -12.39 17.85
CA ALA A 358 -26.20 -13.32 17.82
C ALA A 358 -26.65 -13.56 16.38
N LYS A 359 -26.87 -12.48 15.59
CA LYS A 359 -27.29 -12.58 14.20
C LYS A 359 -26.23 -13.24 13.31
N LEU A 360 -24.94 -12.97 13.59
CA LEU A 360 -23.83 -13.58 12.87
C LEU A 360 -23.82 -15.11 13.06
N ASN A 361 -24.02 -15.59 14.29
CA ASN A 361 -24.08 -17.04 14.58
C ASN A 361 -25.37 -17.67 14.06
N GLU A 362 -26.51 -17.01 14.20
CA GLU A 362 -27.81 -17.49 13.69
C GLU A 362 -27.77 -17.79 12.18
N VAL A 363 -27.12 -16.92 11.39
CA VAL A 363 -27.05 -17.08 9.94
C VAL A 363 -25.90 -18.01 9.52
N MET A 364 -24.70 -17.81 10.07
CA MET A 364 -23.51 -18.49 9.57
C MET A 364 -23.34 -19.93 10.07
N LEU A 365 -23.77 -20.25 11.31
CA LEU A 365 -23.59 -21.62 11.81
C LEU A 365 -24.37 -22.67 11.01
N PRO A 366 -25.66 -22.46 10.62
CA PRO A 366 -26.36 -23.39 9.75
C PRO A 366 -25.71 -23.56 8.38
N ILE A 367 -25.15 -22.48 7.80
CA ILE A 367 -24.42 -22.56 6.53
C ILE A 367 -23.17 -23.44 6.67
N ILE A 368 -22.43 -23.26 7.78
CA ILE A 368 -21.23 -24.05 8.06
C ILE A 368 -21.56 -25.51 8.38
N GLU A 369 -22.68 -25.78 9.05
CA GLU A 369 -23.15 -27.15 9.30
C GLU A 369 -23.50 -27.90 8.00
N ASN A 370 -24.10 -27.20 7.04
CA ASN A 370 -24.40 -27.77 5.72
C ASN A 370 -23.14 -27.95 4.84
N TYR A 371 -22.15 -27.11 5.01
CA TYR A 371 -20.88 -27.15 4.26
C TYR A 371 -19.68 -27.08 5.23
N PRO A 372 -19.41 -28.14 6.00
CA PRO A 372 -18.35 -28.15 7.00
C PRO A 372 -16.95 -28.09 6.38
N PRO A 373 -15.95 -27.60 7.13
CA PRO A 373 -14.56 -27.66 6.68
C PRO A 373 -14.14 -29.11 6.36
N PRO A 374 -13.30 -29.32 5.34
CA PRO A 374 -12.81 -30.66 5.01
C PRO A 374 -12.14 -31.34 6.21
N ALA A 375 -12.46 -32.60 6.45
CA ALA A 375 -11.84 -33.38 7.51
C ALA A 375 -10.34 -33.57 7.23
N TRP A 376 -9.52 -33.57 8.28
CA TRP A 376 -8.09 -33.82 8.19
C TRP A 376 -7.72 -35.10 8.90
N LYS A 377 -7.16 -36.07 8.16
CA LYS A 377 -6.77 -37.40 8.68
C LYS A 377 -7.86 -38.04 9.53
N GLY A 378 -9.10 -38.02 9.07
CA GLY A 378 -10.26 -38.60 9.76
C GLY A 378 -10.80 -37.75 10.94
N LYS A 379 -10.20 -36.59 11.25
CA LYS A 379 -10.69 -35.72 12.31
C LYS A 379 -11.59 -34.64 11.70
N TYR A 380 -12.80 -34.51 12.24
CA TYR A 380 -13.75 -33.46 11.83
C TYR A 380 -13.42 -32.14 12.49
N ILE A 381 -13.43 -31.09 11.67
CA ILE A 381 -13.27 -29.70 12.13
C ILE A 381 -14.64 -29.12 12.40
N LYS A 382 -14.86 -28.65 13.61
CA LYS A 382 -16.15 -28.08 14.03
C LYS A 382 -15.98 -26.62 14.46
N ILE A 383 -16.59 -25.72 13.70
CA ILE A 383 -16.72 -24.29 14.08
C ILE A 383 -17.90 -24.16 15.02
N LYS A 384 -17.68 -23.58 16.20
CA LYS A 384 -18.66 -23.53 17.29
C LYS A 384 -19.22 -22.12 17.53
N TYR A 385 -18.47 -21.11 17.17
CA TYR A 385 -18.81 -19.73 17.51
C TYR A 385 -18.09 -18.76 16.58
N ILE A 386 -18.76 -17.66 16.27
CA ILE A 386 -18.26 -16.62 15.38
C ILE A 386 -18.50 -15.26 16.03
N THR A 387 -17.50 -14.37 15.97
CA THR A 387 -17.66 -13.00 16.44
C THR A 387 -16.94 -12.04 15.51
N GLN A 388 -17.40 -10.80 15.44
CA GLN A 388 -16.69 -9.70 14.81
C GLN A 388 -15.84 -9.00 15.87
N LEU A 389 -14.54 -8.78 15.57
CA LEU A 389 -13.65 -8.06 16.47
C LEU A 389 -14.10 -6.61 16.68
N PRO A 390 -13.76 -5.97 17.81
CA PRO A 390 -14.02 -4.56 18.04
C PRO A 390 -13.47 -3.67 16.93
N ALA A 391 -13.97 -2.44 16.81
CA ALA A 391 -13.67 -1.54 15.73
C ALA A 391 -12.16 -1.39 15.48
N GLY A 392 -11.71 -1.97 14.39
CA GLY A 392 -10.45 -1.68 13.72
C GLY A 392 -10.77 -1.06 12.37
N SER A 393 -9.73 -0.65 11.66
CA SER A 393 -9.87 -0.08 10.32
C SER A 393 -10.42 -1.06 9.26
N VAL A 394 -10.55 -2.37 9.57
CA VAL A 394 -11.01 -3.42 8.65
C VAL A 394 -11.95 -4.36 9.37
N PRO A 395 -13.15 -4.69 8.81
CA PRO A 395 -14.04 -5.70 9.36
C PRO A 395 -13.32 -7.04 9.52
N SER A 396 -13.26 -7.53 10.74
CA SER A 396 -12.50 -8.73 11.08
C SER A 396 -13.38 -9.72 11.83
N PHE A 397 -13.50 -10.92 11.32
CA PHE A 397 -14.33 -11.99 11.87
C PHE A 397 -13.46 -13.12 12.40
N VAL A 398 -13.76 -13.57 13.62
CA VAL A 398 -13.06 -14.68 14.26
C VAL A 398 -13.99 -15.88 14.34
N PHE A 399 -13.55 -16.98 13.79
CA PHE A 399 -14.22 -18.27 13.82
C PHE A 399 -13.50 -19.18 14.82
N PHE A 400 -14.18 -19.60 15.87
CA PHE A 400 -13.63 -20.47 16.89
C PHE A 400 -13.92 -21.92 16.57
N CYS A 401 -12.90 -22.74 16.47
CA CYS A 401 -13.00 -24.17 16.14
C CYS A 401 -12.03 -25.02 16.97
N ASN A 402 -12.14 -26.34 16.85
CA ASN A 402 -11.30 -27.31 17.56
C ASN A 402 -9.93 -27.55 16.93
N LEU A 403 -9.73 -27.26 15.63
CA LEU A 403 -8.50 -27.56 14.89
C LEU A 403 -8.19 -26.43 13.88
N PRO A 404 -7.84 -25.24 14.35
CA PRO A 404 -7.69 -24.03 13.51
C PRO A 404 -6.61 -24.18 12.43
N GLN A 405 -5.52 -24.90 12.71
CA GLN A 405 -4.37 -25.08 11.82
C GLN A 405 -4.72 -25.87 10.54
N TRP A 406 -5.88 -26.53 10.48
CA TRP A 406 -6.28 -27.34 9.34
C TRP A 406 -7.34 -26.68 8.45
N ILE A 407 -7.82 -25.49 8.82
CA ILE A 407 -8.68 -24.68 7.94
C ILE A 407 -7.81 -23.92 6.95
N LYS A 408 -7.87 -24.35 5.68
CA LYS A 408 -7.08 -23.78 4.58
C LYS A 408 -7.78 -22.58 3.94
N ASP A 409 -7.02 -21.79 3.18
CA ASP A 409 -7.50 -20.54 2.55
C ASP A 409 -8.72 -20.72 1.63
N PRO A 410 -8.90 -21.80 0.85
CA PRO A 410 -10.14 -21.97 0.10
C PRO A 410 -11.40 -21.96 0.95
N TYR A 411 -11.32 -22.51 2.18
CA TYR A 411 -12.47 -22.50 3.10
C TYR A 411 -12.65 -21.12 3.75
N LYS A 412 -11.57 -20.39 4.04
CA LYS A 412 -11.67 -18.99 4.50
C LYS A 412 -12.36 -18.11 3.46
N ARG A 413 -12.03 -18.30 2.17
CA ARG A 413 -12.70 -17.60 1.06
C ARG A 413 -14.19 -17.96 0.97
N PHE A 414 -14.54 -19.23 1.18
CA PHE A 414 -15.95 -19.64 1.28
C PHE A 414 -16.67 -18.89 2.40
N LEU A 415 -16.08 -18.81 3.60
CA LEU A 415 -16.65 -18.09 4.73
C LEU A 415 -16.81 -16.59 4.43
N GLU A 416 -15.81 -15.98 3.81
CA GLU A 416 -15.86 -14.58 3.38
C GLU A 416 -17.01 -14.35 2.39
N ASN A 417 -17.14 -15.19 1.36
CA ASN A 417 -18.21 -15.08 0.38
C ASN A 417 -19.59 -15.20 1.05
N LYS A 418 -19.75 -16.13 2.01
CA LYS A 418 -21.01 -16.28 2.76
C LYS A 418 -21.33 -15.06 3.65
N ILE A 419 -20.31 -14.39 4.20
CA ILE A 419 -20.50 -13.13 4.91
C ILE A 419 -21.00 -12.05 3.93
N ARG A 420 -20.37 -11.91 2.74
CA ARG A 420 -20.75 -10.94 1.72
C ARG A 420 -22.15 -11.17 1.13
N GLU A 421 -22.58 -12.41 1.01
CA GLU A 421 -23.93 -12.76 0.55
C GLU A 421 -25.02 -12.30 1.53
N ASN A 422 -24.72 -12.23 2.83
CA ASN A 422 -25.70 -11.91 3.87
C ASN A 422 -25.59 -10.47 4.39
N TRP A 423 -24.44 -9.83 4.25
CA TRP A 423 -24.20 -8.45 4.67
C TRP A 423 -23.42 -7.69 3.63
N ASP A 424 -23.87 -6.48 3.35
CA ASP A 424 -23.20 -5.60 2.39
C ASP A 424 -21.87 -5.09 2.98
N PHE A 425 -20.77 -5.57 2.42
CA PHE A 425 -19.39 -5.13 2.63
C PHE A 425 -18.74 -4.72 1.31
N THR A 426 -19.54 -4.35 0.32
CA THR A 426 -19.06 -3.93 -1.00
C THR A 426 -17.98 -2.87 -0.89
N GLY A 427 -16.91 -3.05 -1.64
CA GLY A 427 -15.74 -2.17 -1.64
C GLY A 427 -14.82 -2.31 -0.43
N THR A 428 -15.13 -3.18 0.52
CA THR A 428 -14.39 -3.30 1.78
C THR A 428 -13.73 -4.67 1.89
N PRO A 429 -12.42 -4.76 2.14
CA PRO A 429 -11.77 -6.02 2.46
C PRO A 429 -12.22 -6.55 3.82
N ILE A 430 -12.29 -7.87 3.95
CA ILE A 430 -12.69 -8.56 5.19
C ILE A 430 -11.54 -9.46 5.66
N ASN A 431 -11.28 -9.48 6.96
CA ASN A 431 -10.35 -10.43 7.56
C ASN A 431 -11.10 -11.63 8.16
N ILE A 432 -10.64 -12.83 7.85
CA ILE A 432 -11.12 -14.07 8.45
C ILE A 432 -10.01 -14.67 9.30
N PHE A 433 -10.22 -14.68 10.61
CA PHE A 433 -9.33 -15.32 11.57
C PHE A 433 -9.94 -16.62 12.07
N ILE A 434 -9.09 -17.64 12.17
CA ILE A 434 -9.48 -18.93 12.72
C ILE A 434 -8.69 -19.12 14.02
N ARG A 435 -9.38 -19.38 15.12
CA ARG A 435 -8.77 -19.54 16.45
C ARG A 435 -9.28 -20.79 17.16
N GLU A 436 -8.48 -21.30 18.03
CA GLU A 436 -8.89 -22.34 18.97
C GLU A 436 -9.79 -21.73 20.06
N LYS A 437 -10.78 -22.52 20.49
CA LYS A 437 -11.73 -22.11 21.53
C LYS A 437 -11.15 -22.47 22.90
#